data_c0bef3d33314bf0af919add791f29238
#
_entry.id   c0bef3d33314bf0af919add791f29238
#
_cell.length_a   1.000
_cell.length_b   1.000
_cell.length_c   1.000
_cell.angle_alpha   90.00
_cell.angle_beta   90.00
_cell.angle_gamma   90.00
#
_symmetry.space_group_name_H-M   'P 1'
#
loop_
_entity.id
_entity.type
_entity.pdbx_description
1 polymer ?
#
loop_
_entity_poly.entity_id
_entity_poly.type
_entity_poly.pdbx_seq_one_letter_code
_entity_poly.pdbx_strand_id
1 'polypeptide(L)'
;MSIEIRAFAPADEDAVVALWHEAGLTRPWNDPRADIRRKLSVQPELFLVAVEGGSVVGSVMAGYDGHRGWLYYLATAGTHRGRGVGTALVAEAERLLEAMGCPKVQLMVRPDNAGARGFYDALGYEPFETWATGKRLIVDGPGGPPPAR
;
A
#
# COMPACT_ATOMS: atom_id res chain seq x y z
N MET A 1 17.70 16.07 4.36
CA MET A 1 16.56 16.54 3.58
C MET A 1 15.28 15.97 4.15
N SER A 2 14.23 16.74 4.11
CA SER A 2 12.94 16.29 4.62
C SER A 2 12.20 15.43 3.61
N ILE A 3 11.36 14.56 4.12
CA ILE A 3 10.48 13.69 3.33
C ILE A 3 9.13 14.37 3.19
N GLU A 4 8.65 14.48 1.96
CA GLU A 4 7.32 15.01 1.66
C GLU A 4 6.37 13.85 1.40
N ILE A 5 5.20 13.86 2.02
CA ILE A 5 4.11 12.93 1.71
C ILE A 5 3.08 13.68 0.88
N ARG A 6 2.78 13.16 -0.30
CA ARG A 6 1.77 13.75 -1.19
C ARG A 6 1.01 12.68 -1.96
N ALA A 7 -0.06 13.09 -2.63
CA ALA A 7 -0.79 12.18 -3.50
C ALA A 7 0.08 11.77 -4.69
N PHE A 8 -0.10 10.53 -5.13
CA PHE A 8 0.53 10.01 -6.35
C PHE A 8 0.12 10.86 -7.56
N ALA A 9 1.08 11.10 -8.44
CA ALA A 9 0.84 11.74 -9.73
C ALA A 9 1.26 10.78 -10.86
N PRO A 10 0.67 10.87 -12.07
CA PRO A 10 1.02 9.93 -13.15
C PRO A 10 2.50 9.83 -13.48
N ALA A 11 3.26 10.91 -13.29
CA ALA A 11 4.71 10.89 -13.50
C ALA A 11 5.45 9.99 -12.51
N ASP A 12 4.83 9.58 -11.41
CA ASP A 12 5.44 8.71 -10.40
C ASP A 12 5.34 7.22 -10.77
N GLU A 13 4.60 6.86 -11.81
CA GLU A 13 4.24 5.45 -12.05
C GLU A 13 5.46 4.54 -12.16
N ASP A 14 6.45 4.89 -13.00
CA ASP A 14 7.62 4.03 -13.18
C ASP A 14 8.41 3.86 -11.88
N ALA A 15 8.58 4.93 -11.11
CA ALA A 15 9.29 4.89 -9.84
C ALA A 15 8.55 4.03 -8.81
N VAL A 16 7.23 4.15 -8.75
CA VAL A 16 6.40 3.36 -7.81
C VAL A 16 6.44 1.88 -8.19
N VAL A 17 6.34 1.55 -9.48
CA VAL A 17 6.39 0.16 -9.92
C VAL A 17 7.76 -0.44 -9.59
N ALA A 18 8.85 0.30 -9.83
CA ALA A 18 10.19 -0.15 -9.47
C ALA A 18 10.33 -0.38 -7.96
N LEU A 19 9.75 0.53 -7.15
CA LEU A 19 9.74 0.40 -5.70
C LEU A 19 9.01 -0.87 -5.25
N TRP A 20 7.87 -1.16 -5.84
CA TRP A 20 7.09 -2.37 -5.52
C TRP A 20 7.82 -3.65 -5.91
N HIS A 21 8.52 -3.66 -7.05
CA HIS A 21 9.37 -4.80 -7.45
C HIS A 21 10.49 -5.01 -6.44
N GLU A 22 11.20 -3.96 -6.07
CA GLU A 22 12.28 -4.01 -5.08
C GLU A 22 11.78 -4.54 -3.73
N ALA A 23 10.59 -4.14 -3.33
CA ALA A 23 9.99 -4.54 -2.05
C ALA A 23 9.38 -5.95 -2.08
N GLY A 24 9.37 -6.63 -3.24
CA GLY A 24 8.82 -7.97 -3.38
C GLY A 24 7.29 -8.01 -3.34
N LEU A 25 6.63 -6.93 -3.71
CA LEU A 25 5.16 -6.82 -3.62
C LEU A 25 4.45 -7.18 -4.92
N THR A 26 5.17 -7.48 -5.99
CA THR A 26 4.56 -7.82 -7.28
C THR A 26 4.36 -9.32 -7.44
N ARG A 27 3.34 -9.70 -8.22
CA ARG A 27 3.03 -11.11 -8.50
C ARG A 27 2.69 -11.26 -9.99
N PRO A 28 3.00 -12.40 -10.63
CA PRO A 28 2.76 -12.58 -12.07
C PRO A 28 1.30 -12.45 -12.49
N TRP A 29 0.37 -12.76 -11.58
CA TRP A 29 -1.06 -12.71 -11.88
C TRP A 29 -1.70 -11.35 -11.56
N ASN A 30 -0.92 -10.38 -11.13
CA ASN A 30 -1.41 -9.06 -10.75
C ASN A 30 -0.51 -7.98 -11.37
N ASP A 31 -1.06 -7.22 -12.31
CA ASP A 31 -0.32 -6.17 -12.99
C ASP A 31 -0.31 -4.90 -12.12
N PRO A 32 0.86 -4.47 -11.61
CA PRO A 32 0.92 -3.28 -10.76
C PRO A 32 0.45 -2.01 -11.50
N ARG A 33 0.69 -1.91 -12.79
CA ARG A 33 0.24 -0.75 -13.57
C ARG A 33 -1.28 -0.74 -13.72
N ALA A 34 -1.90 -1.90 -13.87
CA ALA A 34 -3.35 -2.01 -13.88
C ALA A 34 -3.94 -1.60 -12.52
N ASP A 35 -3.30 -1.98 -11.42
CA ASP A 35 -3.76 -1.56 -10.09
C ASP A 35 -3.65 -0.05 -9.91
N ILE A 36 -2.60 0.58 -10.43
CA ILE A 36 -2.48 2.04 -10.40
C ILE A 36 -3.64 2.68 -11.17
N ARG A 37 -3.93 2.20 -12.38
CA ARG A 37 -5.04 2.74 -13.18
C ARG A 37 -6.38 2.60 -12.47
N ARG A 38 -6.62 1.44 -11.84
CA ARG A 38 -7.84 1.20 -11.05
C ARG A 38 -7.93 2.21 -9.90
N LYS A 39 -6.84 2.40 -9.19
CA LYS A 39 -6.82 3.31 -8.04
C LYS A 39 -7.04 4.76 -8.45
N LEU A 40 -6.53 5.16 -9.62
CA LEU A 40 -6.72 6.53 -10.10
C LEU A 40 -8.20 6.84 -10.41
N SER A 41 -9.04 5.83 -10.56
CA SER A 41 -10.49 6.00 -10.76
C SER A 41 -11.30 5.87 -9.46
N VAL A 42 -10.66 5.49 -8.33
CA VAL A 42 -11.35 5.25 -7.06
C VAL A 42 -10.55 5.88 -5.92
N GLN A 43 -10.95 7.05 -5.44
CA GLN A 43 -10.31 7.76 -4.34
C GLN A 43 -8.79 7.95 -4.59
N PRO A 44 -8.41 8.59 -5.70
CA PRO A 44 -6.99 8.75 -6.04
C PRO A 44 -6.21 9.56 -5.00
N GLU A 45 -6.87 10.43 -4.24
CA GLU A 45 -6.28 11.23 -3.17
C GLU A 45 -5.76 10.37 -2.01
N LEU A 46 -6.16 9.11 -1.94
CA LEU A 46 -5.70 8.17 -0.91
C LEU A 46 -4.52 7.31 -1.38
N PHE A 47 -4.04 7.51 -2.58
CA PHE A 47 -2.81 6.87 -3.06
C PHE A 47 -1.66 7.85 -2.81
N LEU A 48 -0.81 7.51 -1.83
CA LEU A 48 0.22 8.43 -1.33
C LEU A 48 1.62 7.94 -1.69
N VAL A 49 2.50 8.90 -1.95
CA VAL A 49 3.93 8.65 -2.12
C VAL A 49 4.72 9.51 -1.14
N ALA A 50 5.87 8.98 -0.72
CA ALA A 50 6.87 9.71 0.04
C ALA A 50 7.99 10.09 -0.91
N VAL A 51 8.40 11.35 -0.90
CA VAL A 51 9.38 11.90 -1.83
C VAL A 51 10.48 12.60 -1.06
N GLU A 52 11.74 12.32 -1.42
CA GLU A 52 12.90 13.04 -0.90
C GLU A 52 13.78 13.45 -2.06
N GLY A 53 14.06 14.75 -2.17
CA GLY A 53 14.92 15.25 -3.24
C GLY A 53 14.45 14.91 -4.64
N GLY A 54 13.14 14.89 -4.87
CA GLY A 54 12.54 14.55 -6.16
C GLY A 54 12.42 13.06 -6.44
N SER A 55 12.91 12.21 -5.54
CA SER A 55 12.85 10.74 -5.71
C SER A 55 11.76 10.13 -4.86
N VAL A 56 10.97 9.23 -5.42
CA VAL A 56 9.97 8.46 -4.68
C VAL A 56 10.70 7.43 -3.82
N VAL A 57 10.48 7.50 -2.51
CA VAL A 57 11.14 6.62 -1.54
C VAL A 57 10.16 5.77 -0.75
N GLY A 58 8.87 5.94 -0.96
CA GLY A 58 7.86 5.13 -0.32
C GLY A 58 6.49 5.31 -0.95
N SER A 59 5.58 4.40 -0.64
CA SER A 59 4.20 4.44 -1.11
C SER A 59 3.26 3.80 -0.11
N VAL A 60 1.99 4.17 -0.18
CA VAL A 60 0.88 3.43 0.42
C VAL A 60 -0.38 3.71 -0.38
N MET A 61 -1.19 2.69 -0.57
CA MET A 61 -2.49 2.82 -1.22
C MET A 61 -3.56 2.59 -0.17
N ALA A 62 -4.39 3.59 0.07
CA ALA A 62 -5.49 3.49 1.04
C ALA A 62 -6.83 3.57 0.34
N GLY A 63 -7.85 3.00 0.95
CA GLY A 63 -9.21 3.07 0.44
C GLY A 63 -10.22 2.99 1.57
N TYR A 64 -11.38 3.58 1.36
CA TYR A 64 -12.50 3.53 2.29
C TYR A 64 -13.74 3.06 1.54
N ASP A 65 -14.31 1.96 1.98
CA ASP A 65 -15.47 1.36 1.33
C ASP A 65 -16.82 1.78 1.94
N GLY A 66 -16.81 2.74 2.87
CA GLY A 66 -17.99 3.17 3.61
C GLY A 66 -18.21 2.41 4.92
N HIS A 67 -17.42 1.36 5.14
CA HIS A 67 -17.51 0.55 6.36
C HIS A 67 -16.16 0.47 7.05
N ARG A 68 -15.10 0.15 6.30
CA ARG A 68 -13.73 0.04 6.80
C ARG A 68 -12.75 0.70 5.85
N GLY A 69 -11.63 1.16 6.40
CA GLY A 69 -10.48 1.59 5.61
C GLY A 69 -9.52 0.43 5.40
N TRP A 70 -8.78 0.45 4.29
CA TRP A 70 -7.83 -0.60 3.93
C TRP A 70 -6.52 0.02 3.47
N LEU A 71 -5.41 -0.61 3.82
CA LEU A 71 -4.08 -0.23 3.36
C LEU A 71 -3.49 -1.34 2.50
N TYR A 72 -2.90 -0.95 1.38
CA TYR A 72 -2.23 -1.84 0.43
C TYR A 72 -0.93 -1.21 -0.04
N TYR A 73 -0.02 -2.00 -0.54
CA TYR A 73 1.19 -1.53 -1.20
C TYR A 73 2.00 -0.55 -0.35
N LEU A 74 2.10 -0.80 0.94
CA LEU A 74 3.03 -0.05 1.78
C LEU A 74 4.44 -0.53 1.47
N ALA A 75 5.27 0.36 0.97
CA ALA A 75 6.65 0.06 0.60
C ALA A 75 7.55 1.22 0.96
N THR A 76 8.78 0.89 1.37
CA THR A 76 9.83 1.88 1.62
C THR A 76 11.09 1.43 0.86
N ALA A 77 11.75 2.35 0.16
CA ALA A 77 12.99 2.06 -0.53
C ALA A 77 14.03 1.53 0.47
N GLY A 78 14.82 0.55 0.03
CA GLY A 78 15.82 -0.08 0.91
C GLY A 78 16.81 0.92 1.51
N THR A 79 17.13 1.98 0.77
CA THR A 79 18.02 3.06 1.23
C THR A 79 17.41 3.92 2.33
N HIS A 80 16.10 3.81 2.56
CA HIS A 80 15.36 4.68 3.50
C HIS A 80 14.70 3.91 4.64
N ARG A 81 15.00 2.63 4.78
CA ARG A 81 14.45 1.83 5.88
C ARG A 81 14.98 2.32 7.23
N GLY A 82 14.13 2.25 8.26
CA GLY A 82 14.48 2.69 9.61
C GLY A 82 14.50 4.21 9.78
N ARG A 83 13.99 4.97 8.81
CA ARG A 83 13.96 6.43 8.86
C ARG A 83 12.55 7.01 9.05
N GLY A 84 11.58 6.17 9.36
CA GLY A 84 10.22 6.59 9.65
C GLY A 84 9.34 6.88 8.43
N VAL A 85 9.77 6.51 7.22
CA VAL A 85 9.00 6.74 5.99
C VAL A 85 7.67 6.00 6.03
N GLY A 86 7.69 4.71 6.36
CA GLY A 86 6.46 3.91 6.46
C GLY A 86 5.52 4.44 7.51
N THR A 87 6.05 4.81 8.67
CA THR A 87 5.26 5.40 9.77
C THR A 87 4.58 6.70 9.32
N ALA A 88 5.29 7.55 8.60
CA ALA A 88 4.73 8.81 8.11
C ALA A 88 3.64 8.56 7.07
N LEU A 89 3.83 7.59 6.17
CA LEU A 89 2.82 7.24 5.17
C LEU A 89 1.54 6.72 5.81
N VAL A 90 1.66 5.81 6.78
CA VAL A 90 0.51 5.26 7.48
C VAL A 90 -0.21 6.35 8.27
N ALA A 91 0.53 7.23 8.96
CA ALA A 91 -0.07 8.33 9.72
C ALA A 91 -0.88 9.27 8.81
N GLU A 92 -0.37 9.60 7.64
CA GLU A 92 -1.10 10.47 6.71
C GLU A 92 -2.34 9.76 6.13
N ALA A 93 -2.21 8.47 5.79
CA ALA A 93 -3.35 7.69 5.34
C ALA A 93 -4.44 7.64 6.41
N GLU A 94 -4.08 7.40 7.66
CA GLU A 94 -5.03 7.39 8.78
C GLU A 94 -5.71 8.73 8.95
N ARG A 95 -4.94 9.82 8.86
CA ARG A 95 -5.48 11.18 8.98
C ARG A 95 -6.55 11.44 7.91
N LEU A 96 -6.25 11.08 6.67
CA LEU A 96 -7.18 11.26 5.55
C LEU A 96 -8.43 10.38 5.70
N LEU A 97 -8.25 9.13 6.11
CA LEU A 97 -9.37 8.21 6.32
C LEU A 97 -10.26 8.69 7.47
N GLU A 98 -9.68 9.13 8.57
CA GLU A 98 -10.44 9.66 9.70
C GLU A 98 -11.25 10.89 9.30
N ALA A 99 -10.66 11.77 8.48
CA ALA A 99 -11.37 12.95 7.97
C ALA A 99 -12.57 12.59 7.09
N MET A 100 -12.57 11.40 6.49
CA MET A 100 -13.70 10.89 5.72
C MET A 100 -14.76 10.20 6.58
N GLY A 101 -14.53 10.08 7.87
CA GLY A 101 -15.43 9.38 8.80
C GLY A 101 -15.17 7.88 8.90
N CYS A 102 -14.02 7.40 8.42
CA CYS A 102 -13.66 5.98 8.48
C CYS A 102 -13.41 5.57 9.94
N PRO A 103 -14.17 4.60 10.49
CA PRO A 103 -14.05 4.26 11.91
C PRO A 103 -12.92 3.30 12.25
N LYS A 104 -12.40 2.57 11.27
CA LYS A 104 -11.38 1.55 11.52
C LYS A 104 -10.60 1.25 10.25
N VAL A 105 -9.29 1.16 10.37
CA VAL A 105 -8.39 0.78 9.27
C VAL A 105 -7.96 -0.67 9.45
N GLN A 106 -8.03 -1.44 8.39
CA GLN A 106 -7.65 -2.85 8.36
C GLN A 106 -6.62 -3.10 7.27
N LEU A 107 -5.90 -4.18 7.40
CA LEU A 107 -4.94 -4.62 6.39
C LEU A 107 -4.68 -6.11 6.55
N MET A 108 -4.08 -6.69 5.53
CA MET A 108 -3.69 -8.10 5.55
C MET A 108 -2.19 -8.20 5.39
N VAL A 109 -1.57 -9.04 6.23
CA VAL A 109 -0.13 -9.31 6.20
C VAL A 109 0.06 -10.79 5.94
N ARG A 110 0.98 -11.13 5.02
CA ARG A 110 1.32 -12.53 4.79
C ARG A 110 1.88 -13.16 6.06
N PRO A 111 1.53 -14.43 6.37
CA PRO A 111 1.99 -15.07 7.62
C PRO A 111 3.51 -15.13 7.76
N ASP A 112 4.25 -15.18 6.65
CA ASP A 112 5.71 -15.24 6.63
C ASP A 112 6.38 -13.87 6.71
N ASN A 113 5.62 -12.77 6.78
CA ASN A 113 6.17 -11.41 6.86
C ASN A 113 6.14 -10.90 8.30
N ALA A 114 7.06 -11.44 9.12
CA ALA A 114 7.15 -11.05 10.52
C ALA A 114 7.54 -9.57 10.71
N GLY A 115 8.35 -9.04 9.79
CA GLY A 115 8.75 -7.63 9.85
C GLY A 115 7.58 -6.68 9.71
N ALA A 116 6.68 -6.95 8.76
CA ALA A 116 5.47 -6.14 8.59
C ALA A 116 4.56 -6.23 9.80
N ARG A 117 4.40 -7.43 10.38
CA ARG A 117 3.58 -7.61 11.56
C ARG A 117 4.11 -6.79 12.74
N GLY A 118 5.41 -6.84 13.00
CA GLY A 118 6.03 -6.04 14.05
C GLY A 118 5.88 -4.54 13.82
N PHE A 119 6.01 -4.10 12.58
CA PHE A 119 5.83 -2.71 12.20
C PHE A 119 4.41 -2.22 12.56
N TYR A 120 3.38 -2.96 12.16
CA TYR A 120 2.01 -2.56 12.44
C TYR A 120 1.66 -2.68 13.92
N ASP A 121 2.16 -3.70 14.61
CA ASP A 121 1.99 -3.82 16.07
C ASP A 121 2.51 -2.55 16.77
N ALA A 122 3.68 -2.06 16.36
CA ALA A 122 4.27 -0.87 16.95
C ALA A 122 3.44 0.40 16.69
N LEU A 123 2.62 0.41 15.64
CA LEU A 123 1.71 1.52 15.32
C LEU A 123 0.34 1.38 15.98
N GLY A 124 0.13 0.37 16.80
CA GLY A 124 -1.13 0.18 17.52
C GLY A 124 -2.15 -0.67 16.77
N TYR A 125 -1.76 -1.32 15.68
CA TYR A 125 -2.63 -2.26 14.99
C TYR A 125 -2.65 -3.58 15.76
N GLU A 126 -3.84 -4.09 16.02
CA GLU A 126 -4.02 -5.32 16.77
C GLU A 126 -4.55 -6.42 15.85
N PRO A 127 -3.94 -7.62 15.87
CA PRO A 127 -4.47 -8.74 15.10
C PRO A 127 -5.84 -9.13 15.63
N PHE A 128 -6.72 -9.55 14.73
CA PHE A 128 -8.02 -10.07 15.13
C PHE A 128 -8.23 -11.43 14.47
N GLU A 129 -8.99 -12.27 15.14
CA GLU A 129 -9.24 -13.61 14.70
C GLU A 129 -10.21 -13.60 13.52
N THR A 130 -9.73 -13.99 12.34
CA THR A 130 -10.53 -14.01 11.12
C THR A 130 -9.92 -14.98 10.12
N TRP A 131 -10.75 -15.42 9.19
CA TRP A 131 -10.31 -16.20 8.05
C TRP A 131 -10.50 -15.35 6.80
N ALA A 132 -9.40 -15.04 6.12
CA ALA A 132 -9.43 -14.19 4.93
C ALA A 132 -9.53 -15.07 3.68
N THR A 133 -10.40 -14.67 2.75
CA THR A 133 -10.57 -15.36 1.50
C THR A 133 -10.79 -14.36 0.37
N GLY A 134 -10.49 -14.76 -0.85
CA GLY A 134 -10.67 -13.91 -2.02
C GLY A 134 -10.96 -14.74 -3.27
N LYS A 135 -11.53 -14.09 -4.26
CA LYS A 135 -11.79 -14.70 -5.57
C LYS A 135 -11.42 -13.71 -6.65
N ARG A 136 -10.51 -14.09 -7.52
CA ARG A 136 -10.10 -13.24 -8.63
C ARG A 136 -11.24 -13.14 -9.65
N LEU A 137 -11.60 -11.91 -10.03
CA LEU A 137 -12.65 -11.66 -11.03
C LEU A 137 -12.07 -11.30 -12.38
N ILE A 138 -10.91 -10.63 -12.41
CA ILE A 138 -10.23 -10.21 -13.62
C ILE A 138 -8.81 -10.72 -13.56
N VAL A 139 -8.36 -11.40 -14.61
CA VAL A 139 -6.98 -11.87 -14.73
C VAL A 139 -6.16 -10.81 -15.47
N ASP A 140 -5.08 -10.35 -14.85
CA ASP A 140 -4.20 -9.33 -15.44
C ASP A 140 -3.15 -9.99 -16.34
N GLY A 141 -3.14 -9.60 -17.63
CA GLY A 141 -2.09 -9.93 -18.56
C GLY A 141 -1.70 -11.41 -18.64
N PRO A 142 -0.48 -11.72 -19.10
CA PRO A 142 -0.05 -13.10 -19.37
C PRO A 142 0.39 -13.89 -18.13
N GLY A 143 0.37 -13.30 -16.95
CA GLY A 143 0.83 -13.96 -15.72
C GLY A 143 -0.06 -15.09 -15.24
N GLY A 144 -1.27 -15.21 -15.78
CA GLY A 144 -2.22 -16.24 -15.41
C GLY A 144 -2.81 -16.05 -14.01
N PRO A 145 -3.75 -16.92 -13.63
CA PRO A 145 -4.39 -16.82 -12.32
C PRO A 145 -3.43 -17.22 -11.19
N PRO A 146 -3.69 -16.74 -9.93
CA PRO A 146 -2.91 -17.20 -8.80
C PRO A 146 -3.06 -18.70 -8.59
N PRO A 147 -2.06 -19.37 -7.98
CA PRO A 147 -2.14 -20.80 -7.71
C PRO A 147 -3.28 -21.13 -6.75
N ALA A 148 -3.82 -22.32 -6.88
CA ALA A 148 -4.82 -22.84 -5.93
C ALA A 148 -4.18 -22.99 -4.55
N ARG A 149 -4.97 -22.80 -3.53
CA ARG A 149 -4.54 -22.95 -2.14
C ARG A 149 -4.94 -24.29 -1.58
#